data_d3bafaafbe1d5ec5650a5101b1b7c8f9
#
_entry.id   d3bafaafbe1d5ec5650a5101b1b7c8f9
#
_cell.length_a   1.000
_cell.length_b   1.000
_cell.length_c   1.000
_cell.angle_alpha   90.00
_cell.angle_beta   90.00
_cell.angle_gamma   90.00
#
_symmetry.space_group_name_H-M   'P 1'
#
loop_
_entity.id
_entity.type
_entity.pdbx_description
1 polymer ?
#
loop_
_entity_poly.entity_id
_entity_poly.type
_entity_poly.pdbx_seq_one_letter_code
_entity_poly.pdbx_strand_id
1 'polypeptide(L)'
;MSNLFSYENPIMQLLMKIGDLMILNVIYLGCCLPIFTIGAAQAGLYTAMKVMQDPEDDTSLVAAFFRGFKAGFGQVTLAWGITTLITLLVLAAGYLGHFGYGLPAWICILPVVISCWYTAQIPAFHSRFGCTAWQLVRNVWFLIIAHPLRTFGTMVLTWLPFGLLIYGLYTGDIFEFMAMAPIWITLYFGTAWYFCYAFLKKPFNVLIEHFNQTQNATAESSAEALPEAEEAPVE
;
A
#
# COMPACT_ATOMS: atom_id res chain seq x y z
N MET A 1 34.29 -12.79 -22.14
CA MET A 1 33.05 -12.04 -22.31
C MET A 1 31.77 -12.88 -22.06
N SER A 2 31.86 -14.20 -21.90
CA SER A 2 30.71 -15.11 -21.68
C SER A 2 30.03 -15.01 -20.30
N ASN A 3 30.70 -14.49 -19.28
CA ASN A 3 30.16 -14.45 -17.92
C ASN A 3 29.27 -13.23 -17.61
N LEU A 4 29.20 -12.25 -18.51
CA LEU A 4 28.33 -11.05 -18.31
C LEU A 4 26.84 -11.35 -18.51
N PHE A 5 26.50 -12.36 -19.30
CA PHE A 5 25.14 -12.77 -19.60
C PHE A 5 24.67 -14.02 -18.82
N SER A 6 25.46 -14.45 -17.83
CA SER A 6 25.01 -15.52 -16.92
C SER A 6 23.91 -15.03 -16.02
N TYR A 7 22.86 -15.84 -15.82
CA TYR A 7 21.77 -15.56 -14.88
C TYR A 7 22.24 -15.41 -13.43
N GLU A 8 23.42 -15.89 -13.10
CA GLU A 8 24.05 -15.74 -11.78
C GLU A 8 24.72 -14.37 -11.59
N ASN A 9 24.88 -13.59 -12.67
CA ASN A 9 25.50 -12.27 -12.57
C ASN A 9 24.56 -11.28 -11.86
N PRO A 10 25.01 -10.59 -10.77
CA PRO A 10 24.19 -9.62 -10.05
C PRO A 10 23.67 -8.47 -10.92
N ILE A 11 24.40 -8.11 -11.98
CA ILE A 11 23.96 -7.09 -12.94
C ILE A 11 22.76 -7.59 -13.74
N MET A 12 22.80 -8.85 -14.20
CA MET A 12 21.71 -9.45 -14.97
C MET A 12 20.45 -9.60 -14.10
N GLN A 13 20.60 -10.01 -12.85
CA GLN A 13 19.48 -10.07 -11.88
C GLN A 13 18.88 -8.69 -11.63
N LEU A 14 19.69 -7.64 -11.54
CA LEU A 14 19.19 -6.27 -11.41
C LEU A 14 18.42 -5.82 -12.64
N LEU A 15 18.93 -6.10 -13.85
CA LEU A 15 18.25 -5.77 -15.10
C LEU A 15 16.90 -6.50 -15.24
N MET A 16 16.83 -7.77 -14.85
CA MET A 16 15.58 -8.53 -14.82
C MET A 16 14.57 -7.90 -13.86
N LYS A 17 14.99 -7.55 -12.64
CA LYS A 17 14.11 -6.86 -11.68
C LYS A 17 13.60 -5.50 -12.19
N ILE A 18 14.46 -4.73 -12.87
CA ILE A 18 14.04 -3.47 -13.49
C ILE A 18 13.01 -3.74 -14.60
N GLY A 19 13.21 -4.74 -15.44
CA GLY A 19 12.26 -5.15 -16.47
C GLY A 19 10.88 -5.53 -15.88
N ASP A 20 10.89 -6.33 -14.82
CA ASP A 20 9.68 -6.73 -14.09
C ASP A 20 8.95 -5.53 -13.49
N LEU A 21 9.68 -4.58 -12.90
CA LEU A 21 9.12 -3.34 -12.36
C LEU A 21 8.50 -2.48 -13.46
N MET A 22 9.11 -2.39 -14.64
CA MET A 22 8.56 -1.67 -15.78
C MET A 22 7.24 -2.31 -16.27
N ILE A 23 7.20 -3.63 -16.40
CA ILE A 23 5.99 -4.36 -16.80
C ILE A 23 4.86 -4.11 -15.79
N LEU A 24 5.15 -4.27 -14.49
CA LEU A 24 4.18 -4.02 -13.42
C LEU A 24 3.69 -2.58 -13.43
N ASN A 25 4.56 -1.62 -13.71
CA ASN A 25 4.19 -0.22 -13.78
C ASN A 25 3.20 0.08 -14.91
N VAL A 26 3.44 -0.49 -16.11
CA VAL A 26 2.52 -0.33 -17.24
C VAL A 26 1.16 -0.98 -16.94
N ILE A 27 1.16 -2.18 -16.37
CA ILE A 27 -0.09 -2.87 -15.97
C ILE A 27 -0.84 -2.05 -14.90
N TYR A 28 -0.13 -1.54 -13.90
CA TYR A 28 -0.69 -0.68 -12.85
C TYR A 28 -1.38 0.55 -13.45
N LEU A 29 -0.68 1.30 -14.33
CA LEU A 29 -1.23 2.49 -14.97
C LEU A 29 -2.45 2.15 -15.84
N GLY A 30 -2.41 1.04 -16.58
CA GLY A 30 -3.57 0.54 -17.33
C GLY A 30 -4.78 0.26 -16.44
N CYS A 31 -4.55 -0.35 -15.27
CA CYS A 31 -5.60 -0.62 -14.28
C CYS A 31 -6.07 0.65 -13.54
N CYS A 32 -5.31 1.76 -13.57
CA CYS A 32 -5.70 3.03 -12.95
C CYS A 32 -6.55 3.91 -13.89
N LEU A 33 -6.73 3.56 -15.17
CA LEU A 33 -7.56 4.34 -16.11
C LEU A 33 -8.98 4.59 -15.57
N PRO A 34 -9.69 3.61 -14.99
CA PRO A 34 -10.88 3.90 -14.22
C PRO A 34 -10.46 4.42 -12.83
N ILE A 35 -10.75 5.68 -12.51
CA ILE A 35 -10.33 6.34 -11.26
C ILE A 35 -10.71 5.54 -10.00
N PHE A 36 -11.85 4.86 -10.01
CA PHE A 36 -12.32 4.06 -8.87
C PHE A 36 -11.49 2.79 -8.62
N THR A 37 -10.70 2.33 -9.58
CA THR A 37 -9.87 1.12 -9.45
C THR A 37 -8.48 1.39 -8.91
N ILE A 38 -8.09 2.66 -8.69
CA ILE A 38 -6.75 3.05 -8.21
C ILE A 38 -6.39 2.33 -6.91
N GLY A 39 -7.32 2.25 -5.95
CA GLY A 39 -7.10 1.55 -4.68
C GLY A 39 -6.83 0.05 -4.87
N ALA A 40 -7.62 -0.63 -5.71
CA ALA A 40 -7.41 -2.03 -6.05
C ALA A 40 -6.10 -2.26 -6.81
N ALA A 41 -5.75 -1.37 -7.75
CA ALA A 41 -4.50 -1.44 -8.50
C ALA A 41 -3.27 -1.32 -7.58
N GLN A 42 -3.33 -0.44 -6.59
CA GLN A 42 -2.31 -0.33 -5.55
C GLN A 42 -2.19 -1.62 -4.72
N ALA A 43 -3.30 -2.24 -4.32
CA ALA A 43 -3.28 -3.51 -3.60
C ALA A 43 -2.67 -4.64 -4.45
N GLY A 44 -2.97 -4.67 -5.76
CA GLY A 44 -2.33 -5.57 -6.72
C GLY A 44 -0.82 -5.36 -6.78
N LEU A 45 -0.37 -4.11 -6.85
CA LEU A 45 1.05 -3.77 -6.89
C LEU A 45 1.78 -4.18 -5.59
N TYR A 46 1.19 -3.93 -4.41
CA TYR A 46 1.75 -4.40 -3.14
C TYR A 46 1.85 -5.93 -3.08
N THR A 47 0.86 -6.65 -3.61
CA THR A 47 0.88 -8.13 -3.66
C THR A 47 2.00 -8.62 -4.58
N ALA A 48 2.22 -8.00 -5.74
CA ALA A 48 3.32 -8.32 -6.62
C ALA A 48 4.69 -8.01 -5.98
N MET A 49 4.81 -6.88 -5.25
CA MET A 49 6.05 -6.54 -4.53
C MET A 49 6.35 -7.51 -3.39
N LYS A 50 5.31 -8.09 -2.76
CA LYS A 50 5.48 -9.15 -1.76
C LYS A 50 6.16 -10.37 -2.39
N VAL A 51 5.64 -10.85 -3.51
CA VAL A 51 6.21 -12.01 -4.26
C VAL A 51 7.63 -11.69 -4.73
N MET A 52 7.88 -10.52 -5.30
CA MET A 52 9.22 -10.11 -5.76
C MET A 52 10.27 -10.10 -4.65
N GLN A 53 9.88 -9.85 -3.40
CA GLN A 53 10.79 -9.81 -2.24
C GLN A 53 10.79 -11.10 -1.43
N ASP A 54 10.03 -12.10 -1.84
CA ASP A 54 9.98 -13.41 -1.21
C ASP A 54 10.66 -14.44 -2.12
N PRO A 55 11.85 -14.94 -1.76
CA PRO A 55 12.60 -15.86 -2.62
C PRO A 55 11.97 -17.26 -2.72
N GLU A 56 11.00 -17.58 -1.85
CA GLU A 56 10.34 -18.89 -1.83
C GLU A 56 9.04 -18.91 -2.66
N ASP A 57 8.55 -17.75 -3.13
CA ASP A 57 7.31 -17.64 -3.90
C ASP A 57 7.61 -17.59 -5.41
N ASP A 58 7.46 -18.70 -6.10
CA ASP A 58 7.64 -18.86 -7.56
C ASP A 58 6.46 -18.31 -8.38
N THR A 59 5.51 -17.63 -7.76
CA THR A 59 4.34 -17.07 -8.45
C THR A 59 4.77 -15.99 -9.45
N SER A 60 4.26 -16.04 -10.68
CA SER A 60 4.46 -14.96 -11.66
C SER A 60 3.98 -13.62 -11.10
N LEU A 61 4.81 -12.57 -11.22
CA LEU A 61 4.52 -11.22 -10.71
C LEU A 61 3.24 -10.63 -11.27
N VAL A 62 2.95 -10.90 -12.55
CA VAL A 62 1.72 -10.47 -13.22
C VAL A 62 0.51 -11.19 -12.62
N ALA A 63 0.62 -12.49 -12.39
CA ALA A 63 -0.45 -13.26 -11.74
C ALA A 63 -0.68 -12.80 -10.30
N ALA A 64 0.39 -12.51 -9.55
CA ALA A 64 0.32 -11.97 -8.21
C ALA A 64 -0.37 -10.58 -8.19
N PHE A 65 -0.06 -9.72 -9.16
CA PHE A 65 -0.71 -8.42 -9.32
C PHE A 65 -2.23 -8.59 -9.51
N PHE A 66 -2.67 -9.39 -10.48
CA PHE A 66 -4.10 -9.56 -10.74
C PHE A 66 -4.83 -10.29 -9.60
N ARG A 67 -4.16 -11.20 -8.89
CA ARG A 67 -4.69 -11.81 -7.66
C ARG A 67 -4.96 -10.76 -6.59
N GLY A 68 -3.99 -9.88 -6.32
CA GLY A 68 -4.14 -8.79 -5.36
C GLY A 68 -5.16 -7.72 -5.79
N PHE A 69 -5.18 -7.38 -7.08
CA PHE A 69 -6.16 -6.48 -7.68
C PHE A 69 -7.58 -7.00 -7.48
N LYS A 70 -7.83 -8.26 -7.82
CA LYS A 70 -9.15 -8.89 -7.67
C LYS A 70 -9.57 -9.01 -6.21
N ALA A 71 -8.66 -9.39 -5.32
CA ALA A 71 -8.93 -9.49 -3.88
C ALA A 71 -9.23 -8.12 -3.25
N GLY A 72 -8.53 -7.06 -3.69
CA GLY A 72 -8.71 -5.70 -3.21
C GLY A 72 -9.88 -4.95 -3.84
N PHE A 73 -10.44 -5.44 -4.94
CA PHE A 73 -11.39 -4.69 -5.77
C PHE A 73 -12.61 -4.18 -5.00
N GLY A 74 -13.19 -4.98 -4.08
CA GLY A 74 -14.32 -4.55 -3.26
C GLY A 74 -13.88 -3.73 -2.04
N GLN A 75 -13.11 -4.35 -1.17
CA GLN A 75 -12.79 -3.82 0.17
C GLN A 75 -11.86 -2.60 0.12
N VAL A 76 -10.79 -2.69 -0.66
CA VAL A 76 -9.81 -1.59 -0.78
C VAL A 76 -10.40 -0.43 -1.56
N THR A 77 -11.10 -0.69 -2.68
CA THR A 77 -11.73 0.36 -3.47
C THR A 77 -12.75 1.14 -2.66
N LEU A 78 -13.57 0.45 -1.84
CA LEU A 78 -14.54 1.11 -0.95
C LEU A 78 -13.83 1.95 0.11
N ALA A 79 -12.88 1.38 0.86
CA ALA A 79 -12.19 2.08 1.92
C ALA A 79 -11.36 3.26 1.39
N TRP A 80 -10.63 3.06 0.30
CA TRP A 80 -9.85 4.09 -0.38
C TRP A 80 -10.75 5.19 -0.95
N GLY A 81 -11.86 4.83 -1.58
CA GLY A 81 -12.82 5.76 -2.15
C GLY A 81 -13.48 6.65 -1.09
N ILE A 82 -13.92 6.08 0.03
CA ILE A 82 -14.49 6.84 1.15
C ILE A 82 -13.47 7.82 1.72
N THR A 83 -12.24 7.38 1.99
CA THR A 83 -11.21 8.26 2.55
C THR A 83 -10.80 9.36 1.57
N THR A 84 -10.71 9.06 0.27
CA THR A 84 -10.46 10.05 -0.77
C THR A 84 -11.59 11.07 -0.88
N LEU A 85 -12.85 10.62 -0.83
CA LEU A 85 -14.01 11.51 -0.83
C LEU A 85 -14.00 12.45 0.38
N ILE A 86 -13.70 11.93 1.58
CA ILE A 86 -13.56 12.76 2.79
C ILE A 86 -12.47 13.82 2.60
N THR A 87 -11.32 13.42 2.03
CA THR A 87 -10.21 14.34 1.74
C THR A 87 -10.64 15.47 0.79
N LEU A 88 -11.37 15.12 -0.28
CA LEU A 88 -11.88 16.10 -1.24
C LEU A 88 -12.90 17.05 -0.60
N LEU A 89 -13.78 16.54 0.27
CA LEU A 89 -14.75 17.36 1.01
C LEU A 89 -14.04 18.33 1.98
N VAL A 90 -12.99 17.88 2.68
CA VAL A 90 -12.18 18.74 3.56
C VAL A 90 -11.47 19.83 2.76
N LEU A 91 -10.89 19.48 1.59
CA LEU A 91 -10.28 20.46 0.69
C LEU A 91 -11.28 21.49 0.17
N ALA A 92 -12.46 21.04 -0.26
CA ALA A 92 -13.53 21.92 -0.72
C ALA A 92 -14.03 22.86 0.38
N ALA A 93 -14.25 22.31 1.60
CA ALA A 93 -14.65 23.11 2.76
C ALA A 93 -13.58 24.15 3.13
N GLY A 94 -12.30 23.78 3.07
CA GLY A 94 -11.19 24.70 3.30
C GLY A 94 -11.08 25.81 2.28
N TYR A 95 -11.26 25.46 1.00
CA TYR A 95 -11.28 26.44 -0.09
C TYR A 95 -12.44 27.44 0.09
N LEU A 96 -13.65 26.94 0.32
CA LEU A 96 -14.83 27.79 0.55
C LEU A 96 -14.67 28.63 1.83
N GLY A 97 -14.13 28.07 2.90
CA GLY A 97 -13.87 28.77 4.16
C GLY A 97 -12.84 29.89 4.00
N HIS A 98 -11.80 29.66 3.21
CA HIS A 98 -10.78 30.67 2.94
C HIS A 98 -11.37 31.88 2.17
N PHE A 99 -12.11 31.64 1.09
CA PHE A 99 -12.68 32.71 0.26
C PHE A 99 -13.97 33.31 0.83
N GLY A 100 -14.79 32.53 1.57
CA GLY A 100 -16.07 33.01 2.12
C GLY A 100 -15.95 33.66 3.49
N TYR A 101 -15.10 33.12 4.37
CA TYR A 101 -15.03 33.52 5.79
C TYR A 101 -13.63 33.99 6.21
N GLY A 102 -12.67 34.09 5.29
CA GLY A 102 -11.29 34.49 5.60
C GLY A 102 -10.53 33.52 6.51
N LEU A 103 -10.96 32.23 6.56
CA LEU A 103 -10.29 31.24 7.37
C LEU A 103 -8.89 30.98 6.83
N PRO A 104 -7.88 30.85 7.72
CA PRO A 104 -6.52 30.59 7.28
C PRO A 104 -6.42 29.21 6.64
N ALA A 105 -5.89 29.12 5.41
CA ALA A 105 -5.79 27.89 4.63
C ALA A 105 -5.03 26.77 5.34
N TRP A 106 -4.10 27.11 6.27
CA TRP A 106 -3.33 26.11 7.02
C TRP A 106 -4.18 25.21 7.93
N ILE A 107 -5.39 25.63 8.34
CA ILE A 107 -6.31 24.79 9.14
C ILE A 107 -6.65 23.50 8.41
N CYS A 108 -6.71 23.52 7.07
CA CYS A 108 -7.05 22.35 6.26
C CYS A 108 -5.83 21.50 5.92
N ILE A 109 -4.61 22.00 6.08
CA ILE A 109 -3.39 21.25 5.73
C ILE A 109 -3.26 20.00 6.60
N LEU A 110 -3.44 20.09 7.90
CA LEU A 110 -3.28 18.97 8.81
C LEU A 110 -4.27 17.81 8.53
N PRO A 111 -5.58 18.04 8.40
CA PRO A 111 -6.53 16.97 8.02
C PRO A 111 -6.22 16.34 6.66
N VAL A 112 -5.78 17.14 5.68
CA VAL A 112 -5.41 16.65 4.36
C VAL A 112 -4.17 15.77 4.44
N VAL A 113 -3.12 16.17 5.14
CA VAL A 113 -1.90 15.37 5.33
C VAL A 113 -2.24 14.05 6.03
N ILE A 114 -3.06 14.08 7.08
CA ILE A 114 -3.50 12.86 7.79
C ILE A 114 -4.30 11.95 6.84
N SER A 115 -5.20 12.48 6.04
CA SER A 115 -5.98 11.71 5.06
C SER A 115 -5.09 11.11 3.97
N CYS A 116 -4.14 11.86 3.43
CA CYS A 116 -3.17 11.37 2.46
C CYS A 116 -2.29 10.26 3.05
N TRP A 117 -1.87 10.43 4.31
CA TRP A 117 -1.09 9.40 5.02
C TRP A 117 -1.91 8.13 5.18
N TYR A 118 -3.15 8.28 5.58
CA TYR A 118 -4.07 7.19 5.79
C TYR A 118 -4.38 6.41 4.49
N THR A 119 -4.73 7.12 3.42
CA THR A 119 -5.05 6.51 2.11
C THR A 119 -3.89 5.72 1.52
N ALA A 120 -2.64 6.13 1.76
CA ALA A 120 -1.46 5.42 1.30
C ALA A 120 -1.28 4.05 1.98
N GLN A 121 -1.76 3.86 3.23
CA GLN A 121 -1.58 2.62 3.99
C GLN A 121 -2.66 1.57 3.73
N ILE A 122 -3.85 1.97 3.29
CA ILE A 122 -4.99 1.06 3.06
C ILE A 122 -4.63 -0.11 2.13
N PRO A 123 -4.10 0.10 0.92
CA PRO A 123 -3.77 -0.99 0.01
C PRO A 123 -2.64 -1.89 0.52
N ALA A 124 -1.64 -1.27 1.19
CA ALA A 124 -0.52 -1.99 1.77
C ALA A 124 -0.96 -2.97 2.86
N PHE A 125 -1.82 -2.51 3.77
CA PHE A 125 -2.34 -3.33 4.86
C PHE A 125 -3.21 -4.48 4.34
N HIS A 126 -4.12 -4.21 3.40
CA HIS A 126 -5.00 -5.22 2.81
C HIS A 126 -4.22 -6.32 2.08
N SER A 127 -3.17 -5.96 1.34
CA SER A 127 -2.34 -6.94 0.60
C SER A 127 -1.70 -7.99 1.51
N ARG A 128 -1.57 -7.70 2.81
CA ARG A 128 -0.96 -8.59 3.80
C ARG A 128 -1.98 -9.33 4.66
N PHE A 129 -3.09 -8.69 5.05
CA PHE A 129 -4.02 -9.20 6.06
C PHE A 129 -5.42 -9.54 5.55
N GLY A 130 -5.79 -9.18 4.31
CA GLY A 130 -7.07 -9.56 3.71
C GLY A 130 -8.32 -9.16 4.52
N CYS A 131 -8.29 -7.98 5.15
CA CYS A 131 -9.35 -7.53 6.07
C CYS A 131 -10.57 -6.95 5.35
N THR A 132 -11.71 -6.92 6.04
CA THR A 132 -12.90 -6.18 5.60
C THR A 132 -12.65 -4.66 5.61
N ALA A 133 -13.43 -3.88 4.84
CA ALA A 133 -13.23 -2.43 4.73
C ALA A 133 -13.24 -1.72 6.11
N TRP A 134 -14.13 -2.11 7.02
CA TRP A 134 -14.20 -1.51 8.36
C TRP A 134 -12.99 -1.88 9.25
N GLN A 135 -12.58 -3.13 9.23
CA GLN A 135 -11.37 -3.59 9.94
C GLN A 135 -10.12 -2.89 9.38
N LEU A 136 -10.08 -2.68 8.07
CA LEU A 136 -9.02 -1.98 7.38
C LEU A 136 -8.89 -0.56 7.90
N VAL A 137 -10.00 0.19 7.93
CA VAL A 137 -10.06 1.56 8.44
C VAL A 137 -9.55 1.63 9.88
N ARG A 138 -9.98 0.72 10.74
CA ARG A 138 -9.55 0.72 12.14
C ARG A 138 -8.08 0.31 12.33
N ASN A 139 -7.63 -0.72 11.62
CA ASN A 139 -6.32 -1.32 11.86
C ASN A 139 -5.17 -0.51 11.23
N VAL A 140 -5.42 0.25 10.17
CA VAL A 140 -4.44 1.16 9.57
C VAL A 140 -4.00 2.24 10.58
N TRP A 141 -4.88 2.71 11.47
CA TRP A 141 -4.50 3.65 12.53
C TRP A 141 -3.45 3.06 13.47
N PHE A 142 -3.60 1.79 13.87
CA PHE A 142 -2.60 1.12 14.72
C PHE A 142 -1.25 1.01 14.02
N LEU A 143 -1.22 0.73 12.73
CA LEU A 143 0.02 0.68 11.95
C LEU A 143 0.72 2.05 11.91
N ILE A 144 -0.03 3.12 11.69
CA ILE A 144 0.49 4.49 11.64
C ILE A 144 1.08 4.88 13.00
N ILE A 145 0.37 4.62 14.10
CA ILE A 145 0.80 4.97 15.44
C ILE A 145 2.01 4.12 15.88
N ALA A 146 2.03 2.83 15.56
CA ALA A 146 3.11 1.94 15.93
C ALA A 146 4.44 2.24 15.20
N HIS A 147 4.36 2.67 13.93
CA HIS A 147 5.53 2.87 13.09
C HIS A 147 5.46 4.18 12.27
N PRO A 148 5.36 5.37 12.93
CA PRO A 148 5.06 6.63 12.25
C PRO A 148 6.10 6.99 11.19
N LEU A 149 7.39 6.81 11.47
CA LEU A 149 8.46 7.22 10.56
C LEU A 149 8.47 6.40 9.25
N ARG A 150 8.20 5.10 9.33
CA ARG A 150 8.17 4.23 8.15
C ARG A 150 6.93 4.45 7.29
N THR A 151 5.78 4.57 7.93
CA THR A 151 4.52 4.85 7.25
C THR A 151 4.50 6.27 6.65
N PHE A 152 5.18 7.23 7.28
CA PHE A 152 5.38 8.56 6.70
C PHE A 152 6.25 8.51 5.43
N GLY A 153 7.34 7.73 5.45
CA GLY A 153 8.17 7.54 4.26
C GLY A 153 7.38 6.96 3.08
N THR A 154 6.51 5.98 3.33
CA THR A 154 5.63 5.43 2.28
C THR A 154 4.59 6.42 1.80
N MET A 155 4.04 7.27 2.67
CA MET A 155 3.17 8.38 2.29
C MET A 155 3.87 9.33 1.32
N VAL A 156 5.07 9.78 1.67
CA VAL A 156 5.86 10.69 0.82
C VAL A 156 6.10 10.06 -0.55
N LEU A 157 6.56 8.80 -0.62
CA LEU A 157 6.76 8.11 -1.89
C LEU A 157 5.47 7.98 -2.70
N THR A 158 4.33 7.69 -2.07
CA THR A 158 3.06 7.54 -2.78
C THR A 158 2.56 8.85 -3.38
N TRP A 159 2.69 9.96 -2.65
CA TRP A 159 2.11 11.24 -3.03
C TRP A 159 3.10 12.19 -3.75
N LEU A 160 4.39 11.83 -3.86
CA LEU A 160 5.41 12.65 -4.50
C LEU A 160 5.04 13.11 -5.92
N PRO A 161 4.55 12.24 -6.85
CA PRO A 161 4.19 12.69 -8.19
C PRO A 161 3.06 13.72 -8.20
N PHE A 162 2.08 13.54 -7.33
CA PHE A 162 0.95 14.47 -7.20
C PHE A 162 1.38 15.81 -6.62
N GLY A 163 2.28 15.78 -5.63
CA GLY A 163 2.87 16.99 -5.05
C GLY A 163 3.66 17.81 -6.08
N LEU A 164 4.47 17.14 -6.90
CA LEU A 164 5.22 17.77 -7.98
C LEU A 164 4.30 18.30 -9.08
N LEU A 165 3.23 17.59 -9.42
CA LEU A 165 2.23 18.07 -10.36
C LEU A 165 1.55 19.35 -9.86
N ILE A 166 1.12 19.38 -8.59
CA ILE A 166 0.50 20.57 -7.98
C ILE A 166 1.49 21.74 -7.96
N TYR A 167 2.76 21.46 -7.62
CA TYR A 167 3.82 22.48 -7.64
C TYR A 167 4.04 23.06 -9.04
N GLY A 168 4.14 22.22 -10.09
CA GLY A 168 4.27 22.66 -11.48
C GLY A 168 3.06 23.46 -11.96
N LEU A 169 1.84 23.09 -11.54
CA LEU A 169 0.62 23.88 -11.80
C LEU A 169 0.67 25.26 -11.14
N TYR A 170 1.20 25.33 -9.91
CA TYR A 170 1.29 26.58 -9.15
C TYR A 170 2.36 27.53 -9.71
N THR A 171 3.52 27.00 -10.10
CA THR A 171 4.63 27.80 -10.67
C THR A 171 4.44 28.14 -12.14
N GLY A 172 3.55 27.44 -12.82
CA GLY A 172 3.37 27.52 -14.28
C GLY A 172 4.36 26.66 -15.08
N ASP A 173 5.26 25.94 -14.39
CA ASP A 173 6.30 25.09 -15.00
C ASP A 173 5.83 23.66 -15.22
N ILE A 174 4.62 23.51 -15.71
CA ILE A 174 4.02 22.19 -16.04
C ILE A 174 4.89 21.43 -17.06
N PHE A 175 5.66 22.16 -17.86
CA PHE A 175 6.51 21.59 -18.88
C PHE A 175 7.60 20.69 -18.29
N GLU A 176 8.20 21.07 -17.17
CA GLU A 176 9.20 20.23 -16.47
C GLU A 176 8.58 18.92 -15.97
N PHE A 177 7.38 18.98 -15.40
CA PHE A 177 6.67 17.77 -14.97
C PHE A 177 6.35 16.87 -16.17
N MET A 178 5.89 17.43 -17.29
CA MET A 178 5.61 16.68 -18.52
C MET A 178 6.88 16.10 -19.15
N ALA A 179 8.02 16.77 -19.06
CA ALA A 179 9.30 16.24 -19.51
C ALA A 179 9.74 15.00 -18.72
N MET A 180 9.35 14.89 -17.44
CA MET A 180 9.60 13.72 -16.60
C MET A 180 8.55 12.62 -16.76
N ALA A 181 7.47 12.85 -17.53
CA ALA A 181 6.39 11.88 -17.71
C ALA A 181 6.85 10.48 -18.15
N PRO A 182 7.84 10.31 -19.07
CA PRO A 182 8.33 9.00 -19.44
C PRO A 182 8.87 8.21 -18.23
N ILE A 183 9.56 8.87 -17.30
CA ILE A 183 10.11 8.22 -16.08
C ILE A 183 8.97 7.82 -15.14
N TRP A 184 7.97 8.69 -14.95
CA TRP A 184 6.79 8.36 -14.15
C TRP A 184 6.03 7.16 -14.70
N ILE A 185 5.83 7.16 -16.02
CA ILE A 185 5.07 6.12 -16.72
C ILE A 185 5.84 4.79 -16.75
N THR A 186 7.15 4.80 -16.90
CA THR A 186 7.91 3.55 -17.12
C THR A 186 8.43 2.92 -15.85
N LEU A 187 8.84 3.69 -14.85
CA LEU A 187 9.62 3.15 -13.74
C LEU A 187 9.15 3.57 -12.35
N TYR A 188 8.58 4.78 -12.19
CA TYR A 188 8.41 5.35 -10.85
C TYR A 188 7.53 4.52 -9.94
N PHE A 189 6.29 4.23 -10.36
CA PHE A 189 5.34 3.55 -9.47
C PHE A 189 5.82 2.15 -9.06
N GLY A 190 6.40 1.39 -9.99
CA GLY A 190 6.97 0.08 -9.67
C GLY A 190 8.06 0.17 -8.61
N THR A 191 9.04 1.07 -8.81
CA THR A 191 10.15 1.24 -7.86
C THR A 191 9.71 1.85 -6.53
N ALA A 192 8.82 2.84 -6.53
CA ALA A 192 8.29 3.45 -5.31
C ALA A 192 7.59 2.41 -4.44
N TRP A 193 6.73 1.58 -5.03
CA TRP A 193 6.03 0.51 -4.30
C TRP A 193 6.97 -0.60 -3.82
N TYR A 194 8.03 -0.91 -4.55
CA TYR A 194 9.07 -1.82 -4.09
C TYR A 194 9.70 -1.32 -2.78
N PHE A 195 10.08 -0.04 -2.73
CA PHE A 195 10.61 0.57 -1.52
C PHE A 195 9.53 0.69 -0.41
N CYS A 196 8.30 1.08 -0.75
CA CYS A 196 7.20 1.12 0.21
C CYS A 196 7.00 -0.24 0.88
N TYR A 197 7.00 -1.34 0.10
CA TYR A 197 6.87 -2.67 0.67
C TYR A 197 8.08 -3.04 1.53
N ALA A 198 9.31 -2.71 1.13
CA ALA A 198 10.51 -2.95 1.90
C ALA A 198 10.48 -2.22 3.27
N PHE A 199 9.98 -0.98 3.32
CA PHE A 199 9.79 -0.23 4.57
C PHE A 199 8.75 -0.88 5.49
N LEU A 200 7.67 -1.42 4.92
CA LEU A 200 6.56 -2.01 5.67
C LEU A 200 6.77 -3.48 6.04
N LYS A 201 7.71 -4.19 5.40
CA LYS A 201 7.97 -5.62 5.65
C LYS A 201 8.26 -5.91 7.13
N LYS A 202 9.13 -5.13 7.77
CA LYS A 202 9.46 -5.31 9.20
C LYS A 202 8.25 -5.06 10.11
N PRO A 203 7.52 -3.92 10.03
CA PRO A 203 6.28 -3.71 10.78
C PRO A 203 5.27 -4.83 10.63
N PHE A 204 5.06 -5.29 9.42
CA PHE A 204 4.10 -6.36 9.16
C PHE A 204 4.51 -7.69 9.78
N ASN A 205 5.79 -8.05 9.74
CA ASN A 205 6.28 -9.28 10.36
C ASN A 205 6.10 -9.25 11.89
N VAL A 206 6.43 -8.15 12.56
CA VAL A 206 6.20 -7.99 14.01
C VAL A 206 4.71 -8.12 14.34
N LEU A 207 3.83 -7.52 13.52
CA LEU A 207 2.39 -7.62 13.75
C LEU A 207 1.87 -9.05 13.58
N ILE A 208 2.39 -9.80 12.61
CA ILE A 208 2.05 -11.22 12.39
C ILE A 208 2.52 -12.07 13.55
N GLU A 209 3.74 -11.87 14.04
CA GLU A 209 4.27 -12.60 15.20
C GLU A 209 3.41 -12.38 16.44
N HIS A 210 3.04 -11.15 16.75
CA HIS A 210 2.13 -10.85 17.86
C HIS A 210 0.76 -11.50 17.69
N PHE A 211 0.22 -11.48 16.47
CA PHE A 211 -1.07 -12.12 16.21
C PHE A 211 -1.02 -13.63 16.40
N ASN A 212 0.04 -14.28 15.90
CA ASN A 212 0.23 -15.71 16.06
C ASN A 212 0.43 -16.10 17.54
N GLN A 213 1.20 -15.32 18.29
CA GLN A 213 1.40 -15.55 19.74
C GLN A 213 0.07 -15.45 20.50
N THR A 214 -0.76 -14.44 20.17
CA THR A 214 -2.07 -14.27 20.81
C THR A 214 -3.02 -15.42 20.46
N GLN A 215 -3.01 -15.91 19.22
CA GLN A 215 -3.83 -17.07 18.84
C GLN A 215 -3.39 -18.34 19.55
N ASN A 216 -2.09 -18.59 19.64
CA ASN A 216 -1.55 -19.76 20.33
C ASN A 216 -1.89 -19.74 21.84
N ALA A 217 -1.70 -18.60 22.51
CA ALA A 217 -2.07 -18.44 23.91
C ALA A 217 -3.58 -18.65 24.16
N THR A 218 -4.43 -18.19 23.23
CA THR A 218 -5.89 -18.41 23.31
C THR A 218 -6.24 -19.88 23.08
N ALA A 219 -5.56 -20.55 22.15
CA ALA A 219 -5.78 -21.99 21.88
C ALA A 219 -5.34 -22.85 23.07
N GLU A 220 -4.18 -22.56 23.67
CA GLU A 220 -3.68 -23.22 24.88
C GLU A 220 -4.64 -23.04 26.05
N SER A 221 -5.09 -21.82 26.32
CA SER A 221 -6.09 -21.53 27.37
C SER A 221 -7.42 -22.22 27.12
N SER A 222 -7.82 -22.40 25.86
CA SER A 222 -9.06 -23.12 25.51
C SER A 222 -8.90 -24.63 25.66
N ALA A 223 -7.70 -25.16 25.42
CA ALA A 223 -7.39 -26.57 25.60
C ALA A 223 -7.33 -26.95 27.10
N GLU A 224 -6.75 -26.07 27.93
CA GLU A 224 -6.73 -26.26 29.41
C GLU A 224 -8.14 -26.14 30.06
N ALA A 225 -9.03 -25.37 29.42
CA ALA A 225 -10.41 -25.17 29.90
C ALA A 225 -11.37 -26.29 29.52
N LEU A 226 -10.96 -27.24 28.67
CA LEU A 226 -11.75 -28.46 28.43
C LEU A 226 -11.55 -29.39 29.63
N PRO A 227 -12.59 -29.67 30.49
CA PRO A 227 -12.48 -30.62 31.56
C PRO A 227 -12.19 -32.00 30.93
N GLU A 228 -11.20 -32.71 31.51
CA GLU A 228 -11.00 -34.14 31.25
C GLU A 228 -12.37 -34.82 31.30
N ALA A 229 -12.85 -35.25 30.14
CA ALA A 229 -14.07 -36.01 30.06
C ALA A 229 -13.84 -37.26 30.90
N GLU A 230 -14.45 -37.26 32.09
CA GLU A 230 -14.50 -38.29 33.07
C GLU A 230 -14.68 -39.62 32.36
N GLU A 231 -13.65 -40.48 32.38
CA GLU A 231 -13.77 -41.90 32.04
C GLU A 231 -14.79 -42.50 32.99
N ALA A 232 -16.04 -42.60 32.56
CA ALA A 232 -17.05 -43.37 33.29
C ALA A 232 -16.62 -44.82 33.29
N PRO A 233 -16.50 -45.48 34.48
CA PRO A 233 -16.19 -46.89 34.53
C PRO A 233 -17.34 -47.69 33.94
N VAL A 234 -17.02 -48.51 32.94
CA VAL A 234 -17.93 -49.48 32.37
C VAL A 234 -18.02 -50.63 33.39
N GLU A 235 -19.14 -50.75 34.10
CA GLU A 235 -19.57 -51.97 34.79
C GLU A 235 -20.30 -52.89 33.82
#